data_5703d12b256e4f0044d76e5d34a3993c
#
_entry.id   5703d12b256e4f0044d76e5d34a3993c
#
_cell.length_a   1.000
_cell.length_b   1.000
_cell.length_c   1.000
_cell.angle_alpha   90.00
_cell.angle_beta   90.00
_cell.angle_gamma   90.00
#
_symmetry.space_group_name_H-M   'P 1'
#
loop_
_entity.id
_entity.type
_entity.pdbx_description
1 polymer ?
#
loop_
_entity_poly.entity_id
_entity_poly.type
_entity_poly.pdbx_seq_one_letter_code
_entity_poly.pdbx_strand_id
1 'polypeptide(L)'
;MCSNQYIGQKIRAARKMRGWSLDELHDRLANMPAIIPHVPLSKQSLSKYERGVVIPSGDTLQNLAYVFKLPVLFFFKPFKFTLDDAEYRKTTKMSKSELERIKILTQERLERYFTIEEICGIAQQNIVKTIVKEEKDVYLLAKKLREDWNLGLDGIVNVIETMEAHGIKVIETDTVSTFDGMSATVNGIGVIIINKGFAPERKRFTALHELGHILMDLNEYNHETTEKYCNLFASEVLLPRDVFISMFGQKRHDISLYELRYLQSLYGISADALIYKARKENIISIQRYKYFNIKKNSDALFKAEVEKSIFQNETSFRQENLVFKALNSDLISCSRAAELLSSDLKTVSDNILV
;
A
#
# COMPACT_ATOMS: atom_id res chain seq x y z
N MET A 1 -12.75 -27.10 -2.80
CA MET A 1 -11.98 -27.33 -1.54
C MET A 1 -12.93 -27.81 -0.48
N CYS A 2 -12.53 -28.82 0.33
CA CYS A 2 -13.38 -29.29 1.43
C CYS A 2 -13.48 -28.20 2.51
N SER A 3 -14.66 -28.08 3.15
CA SER A 3 -14.98 -27.10 4.21
C SER A 3 -13.89 -26.99 5.30
N ASN A 4 -13.23 -28.07 5.62
CA ASN A 4 -12.21 -28.18 6.65
C ASN A 4 -10.92 -27.40 6.32
N GLN A 5 -10.57 -27.35 5.05
CA GLN A 5 -9.30 -26.82 4.60
C GLN A 5 -9.28 -25.27 4.67
N TYR A 6 -10.39 -24.63 4.32
CA TYR A 6 -10.43 -23.15 4.38
C TYR A 6 -10.58 -22.63 5.80
N ILE A 7 -11.29 -23.35 6.71
CA ILE A 7 -11.36 -22.96 8.13
C ILE A 7 -9.95 -22.95 8.74
N GLY A 8 -9.17 -24.00 8.49
CA GLY A 8 -7.79 -24.07 8.95
C GLY A 8 -6.91 -22.93 8.39
N GLN A 9 -7.07 -22.62 7.10
CA GLN A 9 -6.38 -21.49 6.48
C GLN A 9 -6.76 -20.16 7.14
N LYS A 10 -8.05 -19.93 7.45
CA LYS A 10 -8.52 -18.72 8.14
C LYS A 10 -8.01 -18.62 9.58
N ILE A 11 -7.90 -19.74 10.31
CA ILE A 11 -7.29 -19.76 11.65
C ILE A 11 -5.81 -19.37 11.57
N ARG A 12 -5.06 -19.98 10.64
CA ARG A 12 -3.67 -19.63 10.40
C ARG A 12 -3.51 -18.16 9.99
N ALA A 13 -4.37 -17.68 9.11
CA ALA A 13 -4.39 -16.29 8.68
C ALA A 13 -4.62 -15.35 9.87
N ALA A 14 -5.63 -15.58 10.72
CA ALA A 14 -5.91 -14.79 11.90
C ALA A 14 -4.69 -14.71 12.85
N ARG A 15 -4.02 -15.84 13.09
CA ARG A 15 -2.81 -15.87 13.90
C ARG A 15 -1.66 -15.05 13.27
N LYS A 16 -1.43 -15.22 11.98
CA LYS A 16 -0.40 -14.48 11.24
C LYS A 16 -0.67 -12.98 11.15
N MET A 17 -1.93 -12.57 10.99
CA MET A 17 -2.34 -11.15 11.05
C MET A 17 -1.92 -10.50 12.38
N ARG A 18 -1.95 -11.25 13.49
CA ARG A 18 -1.49 -10.80 14.81
C ARG A 18 0.02 -10.89 15.00
N GLY A 19 0.74 -11.53 14.08
CA GLY A 19 2.17 -11.79 14.18
C GLY A 19 2.53 -12.87 15.20
N TRP A 20 1.55 -13.71 15.62
CA TRP A 20 1.77 -14.68 16.70
C TRP A 20 2.34 -16.00 16.19
N SER A 21 3.21 -16.60 17.03
CA SER A 21 3.58 -18.01 16.96
C SER A 21 2.43 -18.90 17.43
N LEU A 22 2.53 -20.22 17.22
CA LEU A 22 1.56 -21.17 17.80
C LEU A 22 1.61 -21.19 19.33
N ASP A 23 2.79 -20.93 19.91
CA ASP A 23 3.00 -20.85 21.34
C ASP A 23 2.26 -19.66 21.94
N GLU A 24 2.43 -18.48 21.34
CA GLU A 24 1.72 -17.28 21.79
C GLU A 24 0.20 -17.40 21.64
N LEU A 25 -0.31 -18.05 20.59
CA LEU A 25 -1.74 -18.33 20.46
C LEU A 25 -2.22 -19.26 21.55
N HIS A 26 -1.48 -20.33 21.83
CA HIS A 26 -1.78 -21.28 22.91
C HIS A 26 -1.86 -20.56 24.27
N ASP A 27 -0.85 -19.75 24.59
CA ASP A 27 -0.77 -19.04 25.87
C ASP A 27 -1.92 -18.03 26.04
N ARG A 28 -2.31 -17.35 24.96
CA ARG A 28 -3.44 -16.41 24.98
C ARG A 28 -4.78 -17.13 25.18
N LEU A 29 -4.96 -18.30 24.58
CA LEU A 29 -6.16 -19.12 24.81
C LEU A 29 -6.19 -19.66 26.26
N ALA A 30 -5.06 -20.09 26.80
CA ALA A 30 -4.97 -20.55 28.19
C ALA A 30 -5.24 -19.45 29.22
N ASN A 31 -4.91 -18.19 28.89
CA ASN A 31 -5.11 -17.03 29.76
C ASN A 31 -6.42 -16.27 29.48
N MET A 32 -7.42 -16.90 28.88
CA MET A 32 -8.75 -16.29 28.69
C MET A 32 -9.43 -16.05 30.04
N PRO A 33 -10.25 -14.99 30.18
CA PRO A 33 -11.03 -14.77 31.41
C PRO A 33 -11.88 -15.98 31.76
N ALA A 34 -11.88 -16.37 33.05
CA ALA A 34 -12.63 -17.53 33.55
C ALA A 34 -14.15 -17.48 33.33
N ILE A 35 -14.68 -16.28 33.10
CA ILE A 35 -16.13 -16.07 32.79
C ILE A 35 -16.49 -16.59 31.38
N ILE A 36 -15.51 -16.82 30.50
CA ILE A 36 -15.72 -17.35 29.17
C ILE A 36 -15.43 -18.85 29.22
N PRO A 37 -16.41 -19.73 28.97
CA PRO A 37 -16.15 -21.16 28.85
C PRO A 37 -15.08 -21.40 27.80
N HIS A 38 -13.96 -22.01 28.19
CA HIS A 38 -12.88 -22.30 27.27
C HIS A 38 -12.56 -23.78 27.25
N VAL A 39 -12.22 -24.27 26.06
CA VAL A 39 -11.75 -25.63 25.84
C VAL A 39 -10.21 -25.61 25.94
N PRO A 40 -9.60 -26.37 26.86
CA PRO A 40 -8.14 -26.50 26.89
C PRO A 40 -7.65 -27.05 25.54
N LEU A 41 -6.80 -26.30 24.86
CA LEU A 41 -6.26 -26.69 23.56
C LEU A 41 -4.75 -26.89 23.64
N SER A 42 -4.26 -28.02 23.15
CA SER A 42 -2.83 -28.24 22.99
C SER A 42 -2.31 -27.56 21.74
N LYS A 43 -1.01 -27.22 21.71
CA LYS A 43 -0.33 -26.72 20.50
C LYS A 43 -0.49 -27.66 19.31
N GLN A 44 -0.49 -28.96 19.58
CA GLN A 44 -0.71 -29.99 18.54
C GLN A 44 -2.12 -29.90 17.94
N SER A 45 -3.14 -29.65 18.76
CA SER A 45 -4.51 -29.46 18.31
C SER A 45 -4.62 -28.21 17.43
N LEU A 46 -4.04 -27.08 17.85
CA LEU A 46 -3.99 -25.84 17.07
C LEU A 46 -3.32 -26.05 15.70
N SER A 47 -2.18 -26.77 15.68
CA SER A 47 -1.49 -27.12 14.45
C SER A 47 -2.34 -28.02 13.52
N LYS A 48 -3.11 -28.98 14.06
CA LYS A 48 -4.03 -29.82 13.30
C LYS A 48 -5.18 -29.00 12.70
N TYR A 49 -5.71 -28.04 13.45
CA TYR A 49 -6.74 -27.12 12.97
C TYR A 49 -6.22 -26.27 11.80
N GLU A 50 -5.06 -25.62 11.94
CA GLU A 50 -4.47 -24.80 10.89
C GLU A 50 -4.17 -25.56 9.60
N ARG A 51 -3.84 -26.85 9.70
CA ARG A 51 -3.62 -27.71 8.54
C ARG A 51 -4.91 -28.31 7.95
N GLY A 52 -6.06 -28.03 8.56
CA GLY A 52 -7.34 -28.58 8.13
C GLY A 52 -7.48 -30.09 8.35
N VAL A 53 -6.64 -30.69 9.20
CA VAL A 53 -6.70 -32.14 9.52
C VAL A 53 -7.89 -32.46 10.41
N VAL A 54 -8.25 -31.53 11.30
CA VAL A 54 -9.38 -31.64 12.22
C VAL A 54 -10.19 -30.35 12.16
N ILE A 55 -11.51 -30.44 12.24
CA ILE A 55 -12.41 -29.27 12.34
C ILE A 55 -12.52 -28.88 13.81
N PRO A 56 -12.31 -27.59 14.16
CA PRO A 56 -12.62 -27.10 15.50
C PRO A 56 -14.10 -27.19 15.82
N SER A 57 -14.43 -27.43 17.10
CA SER A 57 -15.82 -27.32 17.57
C SER A 57 -16.30 -25.86 17.53
N GLY A 58 -17.63 -25.65 17.62
CA GLY A 58 -18.21 -24.30 17.72
C GLY A 58 -17.62 -23.49 18.86
N ASP A 59 -17.48 -24.09 20.04
CA ASP A 59 -16.88 -23.44 21.23
C ASP A 59 -15.41 -23.06 20.98
N THR A 60 -14.67 -23.94 20.33
CA THR A 60 -13.27 -23.65 19.94
C THR A 60 -13.21 -22.46 18.99
N LEU A 61 -14.10 -22.38 18.01
CA LEU A 61 -14.14 -21.25 17.06
C LEU A 61 -14.55 -19.95 17.77
N GLN A 62 -15.45 -20.01 18.76
CA GLN A 62 -15.80 -18.85 19.59
C GLN A 62 -14.61 -18.36 20.41
N ASN A 63 -13.84 -19.27 21.02
CA ASN A 63 -12.65 -18.95 21.77
C ASN A 63 -11.57 -18.31 20.89
N LEU A 64 -11.34 -18.88 19.71
CA LEU A 64 -10.44 -18.31 18.71
C LEU A 64 -10.89 -16.92 18.24
N ALA A 65 -12.18 -16.75 17.96
CA ALA A 65 -12.77 -15.47 17.58
C ALA A 65 -12.55 -14.40 18.66
N TYR A 66 -12.77 -14.75 19.92
CA TYR A 66 -12.54 -13.87 21.06
C TYR A 66 -11.07 -13.43 21.15
N VAL A 67 -10.14 -14.40 21.16
CA VAL A 67 -8.70 -14.13 21.29
C VAL A 67 -8.17 -13.31 20.10
N PHE A 68 -8.64 -13.62 18.89
CA PHE A 68 -8.26 -12.87 17.70
C PHE A 68 -9.01 -11.54 17.56
N LYS A 69 -10.04 -11.26 18.36
CA LYS A 69 -10.95 -10.12 18.21
C LYS A 69 -11.51 -10.03 16.79
N LEU A 70 -12.02 -11.16 16.30
CA LEU A 70 -12.64 -11.32 15.00
C LEU A 70 -14.03 -11.92 15.16
N PRO A 71 -14.98 -11.63 14.25
CA PRO A 71 -16.28 -12.30 14.29
C PRO A 71 -16.12 -13.79 13.96
N VAL A 72 -16.92 -14.68 14.57
CA VAL A 72 -16.88 -16.13 14.29
C VAL A 72 -17.08 -16.43 12.80
N LEU A 73 -17.93 -15.63 12.13
CA LEU A 73 -18.18 -15.75 10.69
C LEU A 73 -16.93 -15.59 9.82
N PHE A 74 -15.86 -14.95 10.33
CA PHE A 74 -14.57 -14.84 9.65
C PHE A 74 -14.03 -16.21 9.24
N PHE A 75 -14.17 -17.22 10.08
CA PHE A 75 -13.63 -18.57 9.82
C PHE A 75 -14.42 -19.35 8.77
N PHE A 76 -15.65 -18.93 8.46
CA PHE A 76 -16.55 -19.61 7.52
C PHE A 76 -16.55 -18.99 6.12
N LYS A 77 -15.89 -17.86 5.92
CA LYS A 77 -15.76 -17.21 4.60
C LYS A 77 -14.46 -17.67 3.94
N PRO A 78 -14.50 -18.45 2.85
CA PRO A 78 -13.29 -18.81 2.11
C PRO A 78 -12.62 -17.55 1.55
N PHE A 79 -11.33 -17.61 1.32
CA PHE A 79 -10.64 -16.55 0.58
C PHE A 79 -11.11 -16.54 -0.87
N LYS A 80 -11.50 -15.39 -1.40
CA LYS A 80 -11.94 -15.22 -2.79
C LYS A 80 -10.76 -15.31 -3.78
N PHE A 81 -9.55 -14.98 -3.33
CA PHE A 81 -8.30 -15.02 -4.10
C PHE A 81 -7.12 -15.23 -3.14
N THR A 82 -5.95 -15.55 -3.69
CA THR A 82 -4.69 -15.60 -2.94
C THR A 82 -3.71 -14.59 -3.52
N LEU A 83 -2.89 -14.01 -2.67
CA LEU A 83 -1.81 -13.12 -3.09
C LEU A 83 -0.52 -13.90 -3.41
N ASP A 84 -0.55 -15.24 -3.39
CA ASP A 84 0.63 -16.07 -3.63
C ASP A 84 1.07 -16.07 -5.10
N ASP A 85 0.13 -15.88 -6.02
CA ASP A 85 0.39 -15.76 -7.46
C ASP A 85 0.79 -14.34 -7.90
N ALA A 86 0.77 -13.39 -6.97
CA ALA A 86 1.23 -12.04 -7.25
C ALA A 86 2.76 -12.05 -7.38
N GLU A 87 3.27 -11.54 -8.49
CA GLU A 87 4.69 -11.30 -8.70
C GLU A 87 5.19 -10.24 -7.70
N TYR A 88 5.52 -10.69 -6.49
CA TYR A 88 6.18 -9.82 -5.50
C TYR A 88 7.61 -9.59 -5.92
N ARG A 89 7.89 -8.44 -6.48
CA ARG A 89 9.26 -8.03 -6.74
C ARG A 89 9.94 -7.72 -5.40
N LYS A 90 10.92 -8.55 -5.04
CA LYS A 90 11.64 -8.47 -3.78
C LYS A 90 12.58 -7.27 -3.78
N THR A 91 12.19 -6.20 -3.14
CA THR A 91 13.09 -5.09 -2.84
C THR A 91 13.46 -4.98 -1.36
N THR A 92 13.01 -5.91 -0.51
CA THR A 92 13.12 -5.70 0.93
C THR A 92 13.92 -6.77 1.68
N LYS A 93 14.73 -6.32 2.63
CA LYS A 93 15.40 -7.14 3.66
C LYS A 93 14.43 -7.63 4.75
N MET A 94 13.17 -7.87 4.39
CA MET A 94 12.11 -8.22 5.33
C MET A 94 12.15 -9.71 5.68
N SER A 95 11.77 -10.06 6.91
CA SER A 95 11.62 -11.46 7.31
C SER A 95 10.45 -12.12 6.55
N LYS A 96 10.56 -13.44 6.29
CA LYS A 96 9.48 -14.20 5.66
C LYS A 96 8.16 -14.10 6.45
N SER A 97 8.24 -14.03 7.78
CA SER A 97 7.06 -13.92 8.65
C SER A 97 6.35 -12.59 8.50
N GLU A 98 7.08 -11.49 8.39
CA GLU A 98 6.50 -10.16 8.18
C GLU A 98 5.89 -10.03 6.79
N LEU A 99 6.55 -10.56 5.76
CA LEU A 99 6.00 -10.60 4.41
C LEU A 99 4.68 -11.38 4.37
N GLU A 100 4.64 -12.57 5.01
CA GLU A 100 3.40 -13.37 5.11
C GLU A 100 2.29 -12.60 5.86
N ARG A 101 2.65 -11.90 6.94
CA ARG A 101 1.70 -11.06 7.69
C ARG A 101 1.11 -9.94 6.82
N ILE A 102 1.95 -9.21 6.09
CA ILE A 102 1.50 -8.12 5.20
C ILE A 102 0.58 -8.67 4.11
N LYS A 103 0.95 -9.79 3.47
CA LYS A 103 0.13 -10.45 2.46
C LYS A 103 -1.28 -10.75 2.98
N ILE A 104 -1.38 -11.35 4.16
CA ILE A 104 -2.67 -11.74 4.73
C ILE A 104 -3.51 -10.51 5.11
N LEU A 105 -2.90 -9.49 5.73
CA LEU A 105 -3.58 -8.24 6.05
C LEU A 105 -4.09 -7.53 4.79
N THR A 106 -3.27 -7.51 3.76
CA THR A 106 -3.64 -6.94 2.46
C THR A 106 -4.79 -7.71 1.82
N GLN A 107 -4.73 -9.05 1.83
CA GLN A 107 -5.79 -9.91 1.29
C GLN A 107 -7.12 -9.65 1.99
N GLU A 108 -7.15 -9.61 3.31
CA GLU A 108 -8.36 -9.33 4.09
C GLU A 108 -8.93 -7.93 3.79
N ARG A 109 -8.08 -6.92 3.65
CA ARG A 109 -8.53 -5.57 3.31
C ARG A 109 -9.08 -5.52 1.88
N LEU A 110 -8.42 -6.15 0.92
CA LEU A 110 -8.87 -6.22 -0.47
C LEU A 110 -10.19 -6.97 -0.61
N GLU A 111 -10.41 -8.07 0.14
CA GLU A 111 -11.68 -8.79 0.11
C GLU A 111 -12.85 -7.91 0.53
N ARG A 112 -12.66 -7.07 1.56
CA ARG A 112 -13.68 -6.09 1.98
C ARG A 112 -13.86 -4.99 0.93
N TYR A 113 -12.77 -4.51 0.35
CA TYR A 113 -12.80 -3.48 -0.67
C TYR A 113 -13.54 -3.95 -1.93
N PHE A 114 -13.19 -5.12 -2.46
CA PHE A 114 -13.90 -5.69 -3.60
C PHE A 114 -15.37 -5.99 -3.30
N THR A 115 -15.67 -6.40 -2.08
CA THR A 115 -17.05 -6.63 -1.66
C THR A 115 -17.89 -5.34 -1.70
N ILE A 116 -17.36 -4.22 -1.23
CA ILE A 116 -18.11 -2.95 -1.30
C ILE A 116 -18.22 -2.41 -2.72
N GLU A 117 -17.20 -2.58 -3.55
CA GLU A 117 -17.29 -2.22 -4.97
C GLU A 117 -18.34 -3.04 -5.70
N GLU A 118 -18.41 -4.36 -5.43
CA GLU A 118 -19.44 -5.26 -5.97
C GLU A 118 -20.86 -4.81 -5.54
N ILE A 119 -21.06 -4.48 -4.25
CA ILE A 119 -22.33 -3.99 -3.72
C ILE A 119 -22.72 -2.66 -4.39
N CYS A 120 -21.76 -1.78 -4.62
CA CYS A 120 -21.99 -0.49 -5.28
C CYS A 120 -22.07 -0.57 -6.82
N GLY A 121 -21.94 -1.76 -7.42
CA GLY A 121 -21.98 -1.96 -8.87
C GLY A 121 -20.82 -1.32 -9.63
N ILE A 122 -19.64 -1.17 -8.97
CA ILE A 122 -18.46 -0.56 -9.58
C ILE A 122 -17.74 -1.61 -10.43
N ALA A 123 -17.59 -1.30 -11.73
CA ALA A 123 -16.82 -2.13 -12.63
C ALA A 123 -15.31 -2.06 -12.31
N GLN A 124 -14.68 -3.22 -12.26
CA GLN A 124 -13.24 -3.31 -12.08
C GLN A 124 -12.52 -3.05 -13.41
N GLN A 125 -11.40 -2.34 -13.36
CA GLN A 125 -10.56 -2.05 -14.52
C GLN A 125 -9.32 -2.94 -14.50
N ASN A 126 -9.13 -3.70 -15.57
CA ASN A 126 -7.94 -4.52 -15.71
C ASN A 126 -6.75 -3.68 -16.15
N ILE A 127 -5.61 -3.99 -15.57
CA ILE A 127 -4.32 -3.40 -15.97
C ILE A 127 -3.89 -3.95 -17.31
N VAL A 128 -3.48 -3.04 -18.19
CA VAL A 128 -2.80 -3.37 -19.45
C VAL A 128 -1.36 -2.86 -19.35
N LYS A 129 -0.39 -3.78 -19.42
CA LYS A 129 1.02 -3.42 -19.40
C LYS A 129 1.46 -2.83 -20.74
N THR A 130 2.29 -1.80 -20.67
CA THR A 130 2.95 -1.19 -21.84
C THR A 130 4.36 -1.73 -21.98
N ILE A 131 4.73 -2.19 -23.18
CA ILE A 131 6.09 -2.62 -23.49
C ILE A 131 6.99 -1.39 -23.50
N VAL A 132 8.06 -1.41 -22.73
CA VAL A 132 9.08 -0.36 -22.64
C VAL A 132 10.36 -0.90 -23.25
N LYS A 133 10.84 -0.28 -24.35
CA LYS A 133 12.07 -0.68 -25.04
C LYS A 133 13.25 0.24 -24.72
N GLU A 134 12.98 1.49 -24.39
CA GLU A 134 14.00 2.50 -24.09
C GLU A 134 13.50 3.54 -23.10
N GLU A 135 14.40 4.36 -22.57
CA GLU A 135 14.06 5.40 -21.58
C GLU A 135 13.00 6.39 -22.10
N LYS A 136 12.97 6.65 -23.42
CA LYS A 136 11.96 7.52 -24.04
C LYS A 136 10.52 6.99 -23.87
N ASP A 137 10.34 5.69 -23.90
CA ASP A 137 9.02 5.08 -23.74
C ASP A 137 8.45 5.33 -22.32
N VAL A 138 9.33 5.42 -21.32
CA VAL A 138 8.94 5.77 -19.94
C VAL A 138 8.41 7.20 -19.87
N TYR A 139 9.06 8.17 -20.53
CA TYR A 139 8.56 9.56 -20.63
C TYR A 139 7.20 9.62 -21.32
N LEU A 140 7.05 8.88 -22.42
CA LEU A 140 5.77 8.83 -23.17
C LEU A 140 4.66 8.21 -22.33
N LEU A 141 4.95 7.14 -21.59
CA LEU A 141 3.97 6.50 -20.71
C LEU A 141 3.55 7.42 -19.55
N ALA A 142 4.51 8.09 -18.91
CA ALA A 142 4.21 9.05 -17.84
C ALA A 142 3.34 10.22 -18.36
N LYS A 143 3.65 10.75 -19.55
CA LYS A 143 2.85 11.79 -20.20
C LYS A 143 1.45 11.28 -20.51
N LYS A 144 1.34 10.11 -21.12
CA LYS A 144 0.04 9.48 -21.44
C LYS A 144 -0.80 9.27 -20.19
N LEU A 145 -0.20 8.76 -19.10
CA LEU A 145 -0.90 8.58 -17.83
C LEU A 145 -1.49 9.92 -17.33
N ARG A 146 -0.72 11.00 -17.38
CA ARG A 146 -1.21 12.32 -16.96
C ARG A 146 -2.35 12.81 -17.84
N GLU A 147 -2.32 12.54 -19.14
CA GLU A 147 -3.38 12.85 -20.09
C GLU A 147 -4.63 12.01 -19.82
N ASP A 148 -4.50 10.69 -19.71
CA ASP A 148 -5.60 9.75 -19.47
C ASP A 148 -6.30 10.02 -18.12
N TRP A 149 -5.54 10.47 -17.11
CA TRP A 149 -6.05 10.80 -15.79
C TRP A 149 -6.43 12.28 -15.62
N ASN A 150 -6.34 13.09 -16.67
CA ASN A 150 -6.65 14.53 -16.67
C ASN A 150 -5.89 15.32 -15.59
N LEU A 151 -4.63 15.01 -15.35
CA LEU A 151 -3.82 15.64 -14.29
C LEU A 151 -3.24 17.00 -14.69
N GLY A 152 -3.27 17.35 -15.97
CA GLY A 152 -2.61 18.55 -16.48
C GLY A 152 -1.10 18.56 -16.22
N LEU A 153 -0.52 19.75 -16.02
CA LEU A 153 0.92 19.93 -15.72
C LEU A 153 1.18 20.34 -14.27
N ASP A 154 0.15 20.60 -13.49
CA ASP A 154 0.25 21.01 -12.10
C ASP A 154 0.60 19.82 -11.17
N GLY A 155 0.90 20.14 -9.91
CA GLY A 155 1.10 19.13 -8.88
C GLY A 155 -0.18 18.32 -8.62
N ILE A 156 -0.04 17.03 -8.42
CA ILE A 156 -1.17 16.14 -8.10
C ILE A 156 -1.57 16.41 -6.65
N VAL A 157 -2.83 16.73 -6.39
CA VAL A 157 -3.33 17.09 -5.05
C VAL A 157 -3.19 15.91 -4.08
N ASN A 158 -3.64 14.73 -4.49
CA ASN A 158 -3.53 13.49 -3.70
C ASN A 158 -3.27 12.32 -4.66
N VAL A 159 -2.04 11.81 -4.66
CA VAL A 159 -1.62 10.69 -5.53
C VAL A 159 -2.36 9.42 -5.21
N ILE A 160 -2.54 9.11 -3.91
CA ILE A 160 -3.18 7.87 -3.47
C ILE A 160 -4.65 7.85 -3.88
N GLU A 161 -5.38 8.93 -3.62
CA GLU A 161 -6.78 9.06 -4.02
C GLU A 161 -6.94 9.03 -5.55
N THR A 162 -6.03 9.69 -6.27
CA THR A 162 -6.01 9.66 -7.74
C THR A 162 -5.85 8.25 -8.29
N MET A 163 -4.91 7.47 -7.73
CA MET A 163 -4.72 6.07 -8.13
C MET A 163 -5.98 5.24 -7.89
N GLU A 164 -6.60 5.38 -6.73
CA GLU A 164 -7.80 4.63 -6.39
C GLU A 164 -9.02 5.04 -7.23
N ALA A 165 -9.13 6.31 -7.60
CA ALA A 165 -10.15 6.79 -8.54
C ALA A 165 -10.01 6.12 -9.91
N HIS A 166 -8.79 5.72 -10.30
CA HIS A 166 -8.49 5.03 -11.56
C HIS A 166 -8.30 3.51 -11.39
N GLY A 167 -8.89 2.93 -10.35
CA GLY A 167 -9.00 1.46 -10.18
C GLY A 167 -7.80 0.76 -9.54
N ILE A 168 -6.71 1.47 -9.25
CA ILE A 168 -5.56 0.93 -8.53
C ILE A 168 -5.88 0.89 -7.03
N LYS A 169 -5.71 -0.25 -6.37
CA LYS A 169 -5.93 -0.37 -4.92
C LYS A 169 -4.65 -0.03 -4.17
N VAL A 170 -4.71 0.96 -3.30
CA VAL A 170 -3.56 1.35 -2.48
C VAL A 170 -3.81 0.99 -1.02
N ILE A 171 -3.02 0.07 -0.50
CA ILE A 171 -3.12 -0.43 0.87
C ILE A 171 -1.97 0.13 1.70
N GLU A 172 -2.30 1.01 2.61
CA GLU A 172 -1.35 1.50 3.61
C GLU A 172 -1.24 0.50 4.76
N THR A 173 -0.02 0.13 5.13
CA THR A 173 0.23 -0.83 6.21
C THR A 173 1.25 -0.30 7.21
N ASP A 174 0.99 -0.55 8.49
CA ASP A 174 1.95 -0.29 9.55
C ASP A 174 2.99 -1.40 9.54
N THR A 175 4.19 -1.10 9.09
CA THR A 175 5.29 -2.06 8.95
C THR A 175 6.57 -1.54 9.58
N VAL A 176 7.56 -2.43 9.66
CA VAL A 176 8.91 -2.04 10.06
C VAL A 176 9.53 -1.08 9.05
N SER A 177 10.45 -0.25 9.52
CA SER A 177 11.11 0.81 8.73
C SER A 177 11.84 0.35 7.47
N THR A 178 12.06 -0.97 7.32
CA THR A 178 12.76 -1.56 6.17
C THR A 178 11.85 -1.91 4.98
N PHE A 179 10.54 -1.73 5.13
CA PHE A 179 9.57 -1.94 4.05
C PHE A 179 9.26 -0.61 3.37
N ASP A 180 9.53 -0.52 2.09
CA ASP A 180 9.20 0.67 1.30
C ASP A 180 7.83 0.54 0.64
N GLY A 181 7.66 -0.41 -0.22
CA GLY A 181 6.43 -0.72 -0.93
C GLY A 181 6.51 -2.06 -1.64
N MET A 182 5.41 -2.50 -2.16
CA MET A 182 5.33 -3.61 -3.10
C MET A 182 4.10 -3.47 -3.97
N SER A 183 4.17 -4.01 -5.17
CA SER A 183 3.05 -4.07 -6.09
C SER A 183 2.69 -5.49 -6.47
N ALA A 184 1.43 -5.68 -6.82
CA ALA A 184 0.87 -6.96 -7.25
C ALA A 184 -0.25 -6.73 -8.25
N THR A 185 -0.59 -7.76 -9.01
CA THR A 185 -1.82 -7.80 -9.80
C THR A 185 -2.70 -8.93 -9.29
N VAL A 186 -3.93 -8.61 -8.91
CA VAL A 186 -4.92 -9.55 -8.37
C VAL A 186 -6.13 -9.54 -9.27
N ASN A 187 -6.44 -10.65 -9.92
CA ASN A 187 -7.54 -10.76 -10.89
C ASN A 187 -7.51 -9.64 -11.96
N GLY A 188 -6.33 -9.26 -12.42
CA GLY A 188 -6.15 -8.18 -13.39
C GLY A 188 -6.13 -6.77 -12.80
N ILE A 189 -6.39 -6.60 -11.50
CA ILE A 189 -6.44 -5.29 -10.82
C ILE A 189 -5.08 -4.99 -10.19
N GLY A 190 -4.58 -3.78 -10.39
CA GLY A 190 -3.36 -3.31 -9.75
C GLY A 190 -3.56 -3.07 -8.25
N VAL A 191 -2.64 -3.59 -7.46
CA VAL A 191 -2.61 -3.45 -6.00
C VAL A 191 -1.23 -2.95 -5.59
N ILE A 192 -1.20 -1.88 -4.83
CA ILE A 192 0.02 -1.27 -4.29
C ILE A 192 -0.08 -1.29 -2.77
N ILE A 193 0.98 -1.74 -2.12
CA ILE A 193 1.08 -1.76 -0.66
C ILE A 193 2.23 -0.83 -0.28
N ILE A 194 1.97 0.15 0.57
CA ILE A 194 2.96 1.15 0.99
C ILE A 194 3.05 1.26 2.51
N ASN A 195 4.20 1.70 2.99
CA ASN A 195 4.40 1.96 4.41
C ASN A 195 3.69 3.24 4.81
N LYS A 196 2.74 3.12 5.75
CA LYS A 196 1.95 4.24 6.28
C LYS A 196 2.81 5.30 7.00
N GLY A 197 3.91 4.88 7.62
CA GLY A 197 4.80 5.74 8.40
C GLY A 197 5.73 6.64 7.58
N PHE A 198 5.70 6.59 6.25
CA PHE A 198 6.56 7.43 5.43
C PHE A 198 6.13 8.89 5.42
N ALA A 199 7.14 9.76 5.27
CA ALA A 199 6.89 11.16 4.92
C ALA A 199 6.09 11.25 3.61
N PRO A 200 5.19 12.23 3.47
CA PRO A 200 4.30 12.35 2.31
C PRO A 200 5.00 12.26 0.97
N GLU A 201 6.10 12.99 0.79
CA GLU A 201 6.85 13.01 -0.47
C GLU A 201 7.41 11.62 -0.83
N ARG A 202 7.87 10.86 0.18
CA ARG A 202 8.34 9.48 -0.02
C ARG A 202 7.19 8.54 -0.35
N LYS A 203 6.06 8.70 0.34
CA LYS A 203 4.84 7.89 0.12
C LYS A 203 4.34 8.05 -1.32
N ARG A 204 4.21 9.29 -1.81
CA ARG A 204 3.80 9.62 -3.18
C ARG A 204 4.74 9.00 -4.22
N PHE A 205 6.04 9.21 -4.02
CA PHE A 205 7.06 8.67 -4.92
C PHE A 205 7.03 7.14 -4.95
N THR A 206 6.99 6.50 -3.77
CA THR A 206 6.92 5.03 -3.66
C THR A 206 5.65 4.48 -4.33
N ALA A 207 4.49 5.10 -4.10
CA ALA A 207 3.24 4.65 -4.73
C ALA A 207 3.32 4.70 -6.27
N LEU A 208 3.86 5.77 -6.84
CA LEU A 208 4.06 5.90 -8.29
C LEU A 208 5.16 4.99 -8.83
N HIS A 209 6.22 4.74 -8.06
CA HIS A 209 7.25 3.77 -8.39
C HIS A 209 6.64 2.35 -8.52
N GLU A 210 5.83 1.94 -7.55
CA GLU A 210 5.12 0.67 -7.57
C GLU A 210 4.08 0.61 -8.72
N LEU A 211 3.45 1.73 -9.04
CA LEU A 211 2.59 1.83 -10.23
C LEU A 211 3.39 1.59 -11.52
N GLY A 212 4.62 2.09 -11.58
CA GLY A 212 5.55 1.81 -12.68
C GLY A 212 5.78 0.31 -12.90
N HIS A 213 5.96 -0.46 -11.83
CA HIS A 213 6.09 -1.93 -11.91
C HIS A 213 4.82 -2.62 -12.43
N ILE A 214 3.65 -2.06 -12.15
CA ILE A 214 2.36 -2.59 -12.62
C ILE A 214 2.13 -2.28 -14.10
N LEU A 215 2.43 -1.06 -14.54
CA LEU A 215 2.07 -0.57 -15.86
C LEU A 215 3.10 -0.88 -16.96
N MET A 216 4.38 -1.09 -16.59
CA MET A 216 5.43 -1.37 -17.54
C MET A 216 5.74 -2.87 -17.63
N ASP A 217 5.88 -3.37 -18.86
CA ASP A 217 6.49 -4.67 -19.09
C ASP A 217 8.02 -4.49 -19.20
N LEU A 218 8.71 -4.92 -18.15
CA LEU A 218 10.15 -4.77 -17.95
C LEU A 218 10.87 -6.14 -17.82
N ASN A 219 10.23 -7.22 -18.27
CA ASN A 219 10.74 -8.58 -18.07
C ASN A 219 12.08 -8.85 -18.75
N GLU A 220 12.43 -8.10 -19.79
CA GLU A 220 13.70 -8.21 -20.51
C GLU A 220 14.87 -7.49 -19.82
N TYR A 221 14.58 -6.70 -18.76
CA TYR A 221 15.60 -5.88 -18.10
C TYR A 221 16.07 -6.52 -16.80
N ASN A 222 17.34 -6.23 -16.45
CA ASN A 222 17.86 -6.56 -15.14
C ASN A 222 17.23 -5.67 -14.07
N HIS A 223 17.37 -6.06 -12.81
CA HIS A 223 16.79 -5.35 -11.66
C HIS A 223 17.20 -3.86 -11.63
N GLU A 224 18.47 -3.52 -11.87
CA GLU A 224 18.95 -2.15 -11.81
C GLU A 224 18.26 -1.25 -12.85
N THR A 225 18.10 -1.73 -14.07
CA THR A 225 17.42 -1.00 -15.15
C THR A 225 15.92 -0.88 -14.86
N THR A 226 15.30 -1.95 -14.37
CA THR A 226 13.89 -1.94 -13.93
C THR A 226 13.65 -0.86 -12.89
N GLU A 227 14.44 -0.83 -11.82
CA GLU A 227 14.33 0.18 -10.76
C GLU A 227 14.57 1.60 -11.29
N LYS A 228 15.55 1.76 -12.18
CA LYS A 228 15.82 3.05 -12.84
C LYS A 228 14.59 3.54 -13.62
N TYR A 229 13.93 2.68 -14.37
CA TYR A 229 12.75 3.05 -15.16
C TYR A 229 11.52 3.34 -14.27
N CYS A 230 11.30 2.57 -13.20
CA CYS A 230 10.23 2.87 -12.25
C CYS A 230 10.46 4.19 -11.50
N ASN A 231 11.72 4.48 -11.10
CA ASN A 231 12.08 5.77 -10.51
C ASN A 231 11.87 6.93 -11.48
N LEU A 232 12.24 6.74 -12.76
CA LEU A 232 12.02 7.74 -13.80
C LEU A 232 10.54 8.00 -14.00
N PHE A 233 9.74 6.94 -14.13
CA PHE A 233 8.28 7.03 -14.28
C PHE A 233 7.65 7.82 -13.11
N ALA A 234 7.96 7.46 -11.86
CA ALA A 234 7.48 8.17 -10.69
C ALA A 234 7.85 9.66 -10.70
N SER A 235 9.11 9.96 -11.03
CA SER A 235 9.59 11.34 -11.14
C SER A 235 8.87 12.14 -12.22
N GLU A 236 8.61 11.54 -13.38
CA GLU A 236 7.93 12.20 -14.50
C GLU A 236 6.44 12.38 -14.26
N VAL A 237 5.79 11.42 -13.62
CA VAL A 237 4.39 11.58 -13.21
C VAL A 237 4.23 12.67 -12.16
N LEU A 238 5.12 12.76 -11.16
CA LEU A 238 5.06 13.84 -10.15
C LEU A 238 5.37 15.21 -10.72
N LEU A 239 6.43 15.32 -11.50
CA LEU A 239 6.91 16.60 -12.05
C LEU A 239 7.46 16.36 -13.45
N PRO A 240 6.70 16.65 -14.52
CA PRO A 240 7.14 16.48 -15.88
C PRO A 240 8.44 17.24 -16.20
N ARG A 241 9.30 16.62 -17.00
CA ARG A 241 10.60 17.17 -17.37
C ARG A 241 10.52 18.60 -17.94
N ASP A 242 9.59 18.82 -18.86
CA ASP A 242 9.46 20.12 -19.52
C ASP A 242 9.04 21.22 -18.55
N VAL A 243 8.16 20.91 -17.61
CA VAL A 243 7.78 21.81 -16.50
C VAL A 243 8.97 22.14 -15.62
N PHE A 244 9.72 21.10 -15.23
CA PHE A 244 10.90 21.24 -14.40
C PHE A 244 11.96 22.16 -15.05
N ILE A 245 12.26 21.95 -16.34
CA ILE A 245 13.19 22.76 -17.10
C ILE A 245 12.66 24.20 -17.26
N SER A 246 11.37 24.40 -17.48
CA SER A 246 10.78 25.73 -17.60
C SER A 246 10.91 26.54 -16.31
N MET A 247 10.82 25.90 -15.15
CA MET A 247 10.89 26.54 -13.82
C MET A 247 12.34 26.85 -13.39
N PHE A 248 13.28 25.93 -13.64
CA PHE A 248 14.67 26.10 -13.24
C PHE A 248 15.57 26.74 -14.30
N GLY A 249 15.19 26.70 -15.55
CA GLY A 249 16.05 27.04 -16.70
C GLY A 249 16.97 25.90 -17.12
N GLN A 250 17.74 26.15 -18.20
CA GLN A 250 18.50 25.07 -18.86
C GLN A 250 19.85 24.76 -18.20
N LYS A 251 20.52 25.73 -17.58
CA LYS A 251 21.82 25.55 -16.96
C LYS A 251 22.06 26.56 -15.85
N ARG A 252 22.51 26.04 -14.71
CA ARG A 252 22.74 26.86 -13.50
C ARG A 252 24.00 26.41 -12.75
N HIS A 253 24.59 27.34 -12.02
CA HIS A 253 25.69 27.00 -11.11
C HIS A 253 25.20 26.35 -9.83
N ASP A 254 24.02 26.80 -9.32
CA ASP A 254 23.45 26.34 -8.06
C ASP A 254 21.94 26.42 -8.06
N ILE A 255 21.34 25.69 -7.12
CA ILE A 255 19.92 25.76 -6.79
C ILE A 255 19.81 25.97 -5.28
N SER A 256 19.05 26.97 -4.86
CA SER A 256 18.84 27.28 -3.45
C SER A 256 17.87 26.29 -2.81
N LEU A 257 18.02 26.09 -1.50
CA LEU A 257 17.05 25.28 -0.74
C LEU A 257 15.65 25.91 -0.77
N TYR A 258 15.54 27.22 -0.89
CA TYR A 258 14.27 27.94 -1.04
C TYR A 258 13.51 27.51 -2.32
N GLU A 259 14.21 27.45 -3.46
CA GLU A 259 13.63 27.01 -4.74
C GLU A 259 13.21 25.53 -4.69
N LEU A 260 14.04 24.68 -4.05
CA LEU A 260 13.70 23.27 -3.87
C LEU A 260 12.43 23.12 -3.04
N ARG A 261 12.29 23.88 -1.95
CA ARG A 261 11.10 23.88 -1.10
C ARG A 261 9.87 24.41 -1.80
N TYR A 262 10.02 25.42 -2.63
CA TYR A 262 8.92 25.92 -3.45
C TYR A 262 8.37 24.84 -4.36
N LEU A 263 9.22 24.11 -5.09
CA LEU A 263 8.77 22.98 -5.91
C LEU A 263 8.25 21.80 -5.06
N GLN A 264 8.87 21.53 -3.94
CA GLN A 264 8.39 20.53 -2.99
C GLN A 264 6.95 20.82 -2.55
N SER A 265 6.63 22.10 -2.25
CA SER A 265 5.28 22.50 -1.86
C SER A 265 4.25 22.39 -2.99
N LEU A 266 4.66 22.58 -4.23
CA LEU A 266 3.77 22.49 -5.39
C LEU A 266 3.54 21.04 -5.86
N TYR A 267 4.60 20.25 -5.92
CA TYR A 267 4.57 18.93 -6.57
C TYR A 267 4.68 17.76 -5.58
N GLY A 268 4.94 18.02 -4.30
CA GLY A 268 5.10 16.97 -3.29
C GLY A 268 6.23 15.99 -3.61
N ILE A 269 7.35 16.50 -4.12
CA ILE A 269 8.56 15.73 -4.43
C ILE A 269 9.71 16.18 -3.52
N SER A 270 10.50 15.25 -2.98
CA SER A 270 11.55 15.59 -2.02
C SER A 270 12.67 16.44 -2.63
N ALA A 271 13.33 17.26 -1.79
CA ALA A 271 14.46 18.06 -2.23
C ALA A 271 15.60 17.22 -2.81
N ASP A 272 15.84 16.03 -2.26
CA ASP A 272 16.82 15.07 -2.79
C ASP A 272 16.48 14.62 -4.22
N ALA A 273 15.20 14.30 -4.47
CA ALA A 273 14.74 13.90 -5.80
C ALA A 273 14.84 15.06 -6.81
N LEU A 274 14.54 16.29 -6.37
CA LEU A 274 14.67 17.48 -7.20
C LEU A 274 16.13 17.78 -7.59
N ILE A 275 17.06 17.69 -6.64
CA ILE A 275 18.50 17.86 -6.92
C ILE A 275 19.03 16.75 -7.82
N TYR A 276 18.58 15.50 -7.62
CA TYR A 276 18.93 14.40 -8.52
C TYR A 276 18.40 14.65 -9.94
N LYS A 277 17.15 15.11 -10.08
CA LYS A 277 16.54 15.45 -11.36
C LYS A 277 17.30 16.60 -12.04
N ALA A 278 17.65 17.64 -11.29
CA ALA A 278 18.46 18.76 -11.83
C ALA A 278 19.83 18.31 -12.37
N ARG A 279 20.48 17.37 -11.70
CA ARG A 279 21.72 16.76 -12.19
C ARG A 279 21.46 15.90 -13.43
N LYS A 280 20.41 15.08 -13.45
CA LYS A 280 20.05 14.20 -14.58
C LYS A 280 19.77 15.03 -15.84
N GLU A 281 19.08 16.13 -15.70
CA GLU A 281 18.74 17.05 -16.81
C GLU A 281 19.90 18.02 -17.16
N ASN A 282 21.08 17.86 -16.56
CA ASN A 282 22.26 18.70 -16.75
C ASN A 282 22.03 20.20 -16.42
N ILE A 283 21.04 20.52 -15.58
CA ILE A 283 20.80 21.88 -15.07
C ILE A 283 21.94 22.27 -14.13
N ILE A 284 22.37 21.33 -13.27
CA ILE A 284 23.56 21.51 -12.42
C ILE A 284 24.66 20.50 -12.77
N SER A 285 25.90 20.86 -12.47
CA SER A 285 27.03 19.98 -12.69
C SER A 285 27.05 18.79 -11.70
N ILE A 286 27.73 17.70 -12.08
CA ILE A 286 27.97 16.55 -11.20
C ILE A 286 28.75 16.95 -9.94
N GLN A 287 29.68 17.90 -10.03
CA GLN A 287 30.43 18.42 -8.89
C GLN A 287 29.50 19.12 -7.89
N ARG A 288 28.53 19.91 -8.39
CA ARG A 288 27.54 20.58 -7.54
C ARG A 288 26.61 19.57 -6.86
N TYR A 289 26.14 18.56 -7.58
CA TYR A 289 25.38 17.46 -7.00
C TYR A 289 26.14 16.72 -5.90
N LYS A 290 27.42 16.39 -6.14
CA LYS A 290 28.29 15.76 -5.13
C LYS A 290 28.48 16.66 -3.90
N TYR A 291 28.71 17.97 -4.10
CA TYR A 291 28.85 18.93 -3.01
C TYR A 291 27.57 18.99 -2.14
N PHE A 292 26.39 19.02 -2.76
CA PHE A 292 25.13 18.97 -2.03
C PHE A 292 25.04 17.74 -1.11
N ASN A 293 25.34 16.55 -1.63
CA ASN A 293 25.32 15.31 -0.85
C ASN A 293 26.37 15.27 0.25
N ILE A 294 27.58 15.79 0.01
CA ILE A 294 28.63 15.90 1.04
C ILE A 294 28.15 16.83 2.14
N LYS A 295 27.65 18.02 1.81
CA LYS A 295 27.14 18.98 2.79
C LYS A 295 25.98 18.38 3.59
N LYS A 296 25.02 17.71 2.92
CA LYS A 296 23.90 17.04 3.59
C LYS A 296 24.38 15.99 4.61
N ASN A 297 25.42 15.24 4.29
CA ASN A 297 25.94 14.18 5.17
C ASN A 297 26.83 14.70 6.29
N SER A 298 27.48 15.86 6.13
CA SER A 298 28.39 16.46 7.11
C SER A 298 27.75 17.48 8.02
N ASP A 299 26.63 18.08 7.64
CA ASP A 299 25.94 19.14 8.37
C ASP A 299 24.53 18.67 8.79
N ALA A 300 24.38 18.36 10.07
CA ALA A 300 23.13 17.83 10.63
C ALA A 300 21.96 18.83 10.51
N LEU A 301 22.22 20.14 10.63
CA LEU A 301 21.18 21.17 10.50
C LEU A 301 20.72 21.27 9.03
N PHE A 302 21.66 21.29 8.10
CA PHE A 302 21.34 21.29 6.68
C PHE A 302 20.59 20.00 6.28
N LYS A 303 21.01 18.84 6.80
CA LYS A 303 20.31 17.58 6.59
C LYS A 303 18.87 17.64 7.08
N ALA A 304 18.64 18.11 8.31
CA ALA A 304 17.30 18.24 8.87
C ALA A 304 16.41 19.17 8.02
N GLU A 305 16.98 20.25 7.50
CA GLU A 305 16.27 21.16 6.60
C GLU A 305 15.95 20.51 5.24
N VAL A 306 16.87 19.77 4.62
CA VAL A 306 16.64 19.05 3.35
C VAL A 306 15.58 17.97 3.49
N GLU A 307 15.61 17.20 4.59
CA GLU A 307 14.71 16.07 4.86
C GLU A 307 13.36 16.49 5.46
N LYS A 308 13.18 17.77 5.77
CA LYS A 308 11.93 18.30 6.31
C LYS A 308 10.79 18.11 5.30
N SER A 309 9.80 17.34 5.68
CA SER A 309 8.55 17.25 4.92
C SER A 309 7.72 18.50 5.11
N ILE A 310 7.19 19.04 4.02
CA ILE A 310 6.32 20.22 4.00
C ILE A 310 5.01 19.95 3.28
N PHE A 311 4.86 18.77 2.70
CA PHE A 311 3.66 18.37 2.00
C PHE A 311 2.65 17.72 2.97
N GLN A 312 1.37 17.80 2.65
CA GLN A 312 0.33 17.18 3.48
C GLN A 312 0.36 15.66 3.34
N ASN A 313 0.07 14.96 4.45
CA ASN A 313 -0.05 13.52 4.40
C ASN A 313 -1.25 13.10 3.54
N GLU A 314 -1.04 12.10 2.70
CA GLU A 314 -2.05 11.57 1.79
C GLU A 314 -2.55 10.22 2.26
N THR A 315 -3.84 10.02 2.09
CA THR A 315 -4.50 8.74 2.25
C THR A 315 -5.73 8.73 1.35
N SER A 316 -6.26 7.56 1.02
CA SER A 316 -7.55 7.47 0.35
C SER A 316 -8.65 7.20 1.35
N PHE A 317 -9.78 7.85 1.14
CA PHE A 317 -11.03 7.61 1.84
C PHE A 317 -12.06 6.89 0.96
N ARG A 318 -11.64 6.40 -0.22
CA ARG A 318 -12.57 5.85 -1.22
C ARG A 318 -13.32 4.64 -0.69
N GLN A 319 -12.65 3.71 0.01
CA GLN A 319 -13.31 2.53 0.59
C GLN A 319 -14.36 2.93 1.63
N GLU A 320 -13.99 3.83 2.55
CA GLU A 320 -14.88 4.36 3.57
C GLU A 320 -16.08 5.08 2.95
N ASN A 321 -15.84 5.96 1.98
CA ASN A 321 -16.89 6.68 1.26
C ASN A 321 -17.87 5.73 0.57
N LEU A 322 -17.37 4.65 -0.05
CA LEU A 322 -18.24 3.64 -0.66
C LEU A 322 -19.12 2.91 0.37
N VAL A 323 -18.53 2.57 1.53
CA VAL A 323 -19.29 1.92 2.60
C VAL A 323 -20.39 2.83 3.13
N PHE A 324 -20.09 4.10 3.43
CA PHE A 324 -21.09 5.05 3.89
C PHE A 324 -22.13 5.38 2.81
N LYS A 325 -21.72 5.47 1.54
CA LYS A 325 -22.67 5.62 0.43
C LYS A 325 -23.63 4.45 0.34
N ALA A 326 -23.14 3.22 0.42
CA ALA A 326 -23.97 2.02 0.40
C ALA A 326 -24.91 1.94 1.61
N LEU A 327 -24.43 2.34 2.80
CA LEU A 327 -25.22 2.41 4.00
C LEU A 327 -26.36 3.43 3.88
N ASN A 328 -26.05 4.65 3.45
CA ASN A 328 -27.03 5.71 3.26
C ASN A 328 -27.98 5.49 2.06
N SER A 329 -27.70 4.51 1.22
CA SER A 329 -28.57 4.06 0.13
C SER A 329 -29.32 2.76 0.46
N ASP A 330 -29.36 2.34 1.72
CA ASP A 330 -30.01 1.11 2.21
C ASP A 330 -29.53 -0.20 1.54
N LEU A 331 -28.34 -0.18 0.90
CA LEU A 331 -27.74 -1.36 0.27
C LEU A 331 -27.12 -2.30 1.31
N ILE A 332 -26.71 -1.77 2.45
CA ILE A 332 -26.12 -2.53 3.57
C ILE A 332 -26.64 -2.03 4.92
N SER A 333 -26.64 -2.90 5.93
CA SER A 333 -26.93 -2.53 7.32
C SER A 333 -25.72 -1.90 8.02
N CYS A 334 -25.95 -1.19 9.15
CA CYS A 334 -24.90 -0.67 10.02
C CYS A 334 -23.91 -1.77 10.46
N SER A 335 -24.42 -2.98 10.79
CA SER A 335 -23.55 -4.11 11.16
C SER A 335 -22.66 -4.55 10.00
N ARG A 336 -23.16 -4.52 8.76
CA ARG A 336 -22.37 -4.84 7.58
C ARG A 336 -21.35 -3.75 7.27
N ALA A 337 -21.69 -2.49 7.45
CA ALA A 337 -20.77 -1.37 7.34
C ALA A 337 -19.62 -1.49 8.35
N ALA A 338 -19.91 -1.78 9.61
CA ALA A 338 -18.90 -2.02 10.64
C ALA A 338 -17.94 -3.18 10.28
N GLU A 339 -18.48 -4.27 9.74
CA GLU A 339 -17.66 -5.40 9.24
C GLU A 339 -16.72 -4.96 8.10
N LEU A 340 -17.24 -4.24 7.10
CA LEU A 340 -16.47 -3.79 5.94
C LEU A 340 -15.39 -2.77 6.31
N LEU A 341 -15.65 -1.91 7.29
CA LEU A 341 -14.69 -0.93 7.82
C LEU A 341 -13.73 -1.51 8.87
N SER A 342 -13.99 -2.73 9.37
CA SER A 342 -13.28 -3.30 10.53
C SER A 342 -13.33 -2.37 11.75
N SER A 343 -14.46 -1.70 11.96
CA SER A 343 -14.75 -0.78 13.05
C SER A 343 -15.89 -1.32 13.92
N ASP A 344 -16.13 -0.71 15.07
CA ASP A 344 -17.29 -1.03 15.90
C ASP A 344 -18.55 -0.30 15.41
N LEU A 345 -19.72 -0.81 15.84
CA LEU A 345 -21.03 -0.25 15.47
C LEU A 345 -21.20 1.19 15.92
N LYS A 346 -20.63 1.56 17.08
CA LYS A 346 -20.73 2.92 17.61
C LYS A 346 -20.02 3.90 16.70
N THR A 347 -18.79 3.58 16.28
CA THR A 347 -18.03 4.40 15.33
C THR A 347 -18.79 4.61 14.02
N VAL A 348 -19.48 3.57 13.50
CA VAL A 348 -20.29 3.73 12.29
C VAL A 348 -21.48 4.63 12.56
N SER A 349 -22.20 4.40 13.68
CA SER A 349 -23.39 5.21 14.03
C SER A 349 -23.06 6.68 14.26
N ASP A 350 -21.93 6.97 14.92
CA ASP A 350 -21.49 8.34 15.20
C ASP A 350 -21.13 9.14 13.92
N ASN A 351 -20.90 8.46 12.80
CA ASN A 351 -20.62 9.08 11.50
C ASN A 351 -21.84 9.17 10.57
N ILE A 352 -23.01 8.72 11.00
CA ILE A 352 -24.26 8.90 10.26
C ILE A 352 -24.90 10.19 10.78
N LEU A 353 -25.06 11.16 9.87
CA LEU A 353 -25.86 12.34 10.19
C LEU A 353 -27.33 11.93 10.28
N VAL A 354 -27.95 12.18 11.41
CA VAL A 354 -29.37 11.94 11.65
C VAL A 354 -30.21 12.98 10.91
#